data_b655d8a82490aea5e40dd789ba031edd
#
_entry.id   b655d8a82490aea5e40dd789ba031edd
#
_cell.length_a   1.000
_cell.length_b   1.000
_cell.length_c   1.000
_cell.angle_alpha   90.00
_cell.angle_beta   90.00
_cell.angle_gamma   90.00
#
_symmetry.space_group_name_H-M   'P 1'
#
loop_
_entity.id
_entity.type
_entity.pdbx_description
1 polymer ?
#
loop_
_entity_poly.entity_id
_entity_poly.type
_entity_poly.pdbx_seq_one_letter_code
_entity_poly.pdbx_strand_id
1 'polypeptide(L)'
;MDITPDHFLEGVPRDILPGDRPMDIRRALVIHFTGGATGSSSIDAMRERGLSAHLMVERDGSVTQCRPFNEVALHAGVSRWVDPNTGTRYDGLNAFSIGIEIANAGNDLDALRWARKQPGFASIRATHRNGDKEFEWEEYPEAQLTAVFEISKLLVANYNLDDVTGHDCIAPERKEDPGPAFPVEDLRVACGFTGLPEVHRP
;
A
#
# COMPACT_ATOMS: atom_id res chain seq x y z
N MET A 1 6.98 17.38 -5.94
CA MET A 1 6.35 17.04 -4.64
C MET A 1 7.47 16.90 -3.63
N ASP A 2 7.37 17.52 -2.46
CA ASP A 2 8.40 17.49 -1.43
C ASP A 2 7.82 17.00 -0.11
N ILE A 3 8.70 16.62 0.84
CA ILE A 3 8.31 16.22 2.19
C ILE A 3 8.69 17.34 3.15
N THR A 4 7.72 17.82 3.92
CA THR A 4 7.92 18.89 4.90
C THR A 4 8.73 18.39 6.12
N PRO A 5 9.34 19.30 6.94
CA PRO A 5 10.09 18.90 8.14
C PRO A 5 9.26 18.12 9.19
N ASP A 6 7.94 18.27 9.19
CA ASP A 6 6.99 17.51 10.02
C ASP A 6 6.51 16.20 9.35
N HIS A 7 7.22 15.75 8.32
CA HIS A 7 7.03 14.47 7.64
C HIS A 7 5.69 14.31 6.91
N PHE A 8 5.16 15.41 6.34
CA PHE A 8 4.01 15.37 5.45
C PHE A 8 4.41 15.69 4.01
N LEU A 9 3.63 15.20 3.06
CA LEU A 9 3.72 15.63 1.66
C LEU A 9 3.23 17.08 1.54
N GLU A 10 4.01 17.93 0.87
CA GLU A 10 3.67 19.32 0.67
C GLU A 10 2.46 19.47 -0.24
N GLY A 11 1.46 20.28 0.19
CA GLY A 11 0.25 20.56 -0.57
C GLY A 11 -0.78 19.43 -0.63
N VAL A 12 -0.53 18.31 0.05
CA VAL A 12 -1.48 17.19 0.10
C VAL A 12 -2.49 17.36 1.24
N PRO A 13 -3.80 17.16 0.99
CA PRO A 13 -4.81 17.16 2.04
C PRO A 13 -4.51 16.16 3.15
N ARG A 14 -4.88 16.49 4.38
CA ARG A 14 -4.66 15.65 5.56
C ARG A 14 -6.00 15.22 6.15
N ASP A 15 -6.12 13.94 6.46
CA ASP A 15 -7.24 13.37 7.24
C ASP A 15 -6.67 12.36 8.24
N ILE A 16 -6.30 12.86 9.43
CA ILE A 16 -5.46 12.13 10.38
C ILE A 16 -6.22 10.99 11.04
N LEU A 17 -5.65 9.80 10.91
CA LEU A 17 -6.10 8.57 11.51
C LEU A 17 -5.44 8.32 12.89
N PRO A 18 -6.03 7.46 13.75
CA PRO A 18 -5.50 7.16 15.07
C PRO A 18 -4.07 6.63 15.06
N GLY A 19 -3.31 6.97 16.11
CA GLY A 19 -1.94 6.54 16.39
C GLY A 19 -1.15 7.68 17.00
N ASP A 20 -0.20 7.33 17.87
CA ASP A 20 0.57 8.30 18.67
C ASP A 20 2.02 7.87 18.88
N ARG A 21 2.41 6.73 18.32
CA ARG A 21 3.73 6.16 18.55
C ARG A 21 4.72 6.58 17.46
N PRO A 22 5.89 7.10 17.81
CA PRO A 22 6.92 7.43 16.84
C PRO A 22 7.42 6.19 16.10
N MET A 23 7.84 6.37 14.84
CA MET A 23 8.51 5.37 14.03
C MET A 23 9.96 5.84 13.79
N ASP A 24 10.89 5.30 14.58
CA ASP A 24 12.28 5.70 14.55
C ASP A 24 13.03 5.15 13.33
N ILE A 25 12.64 3.96 12.88
CA ILE A 25 13.27 3.24 11.76
C ILE A 25 12.23 2.95 10.69
N ARG A 26 12.49 3.39 9.48
CA ARG A 26 11.70 3.09 8.26
C ARG A 26 12.56 2.24 7.33
N ARG A 27 12.09 1.04 6.98
CA ARG A 27 12.82 0.07 6.17
C ARG A 27 12.13 -0.23 4.86
N ALA A 28 10.81 -0.37 4.88
CA ALA A 28 10.06 -0.80 3.70
C ALA A 28 8.88 0.12 3.41
N LEU A 29 8.49 0.13 2.14
CA LEU A 29 7.21 0.65 1.68
C LEU A 29 6.29 -0.54 1.41
N VAL A 30 5.11 -0.54 2.01
CA VAL A 30 4.11 -1.61 1.84
C VAL A 30 2.92 -1.07 1.06
N ILE A 31 2.59 -1.74 -0.02
CA ILE A 31 1.48 -1.40 -0.91
C ILE A 31 0.27 -2.26 -0.56
N HIS A 32 -0.89 -1.60 -0.45
CA HIS A 32 -2.17 -2.20 -0.15
C HIS A 32 -3.24 -1.80 -1.15
N PHE A 33 -4.30 -2.57 -1.26
CA PHE A 33 -5.59 -2.09 -1.73
C PHE A 33 -6.60 -2.09 -0.58
N THR A 34 -7.59 -1.18 -0.66
CA THR A 34 -8.59 -1.03 0.40
C THR A 34 -9.63 -2.17 0.45
N GLY A 35 -9.86 -2.88 -0.65
CA GLY A 35 -10.98 -3.81 -0.81
C GLY A 35 -12.34 -3.08 -0.72
N GLY A 36 -12.36 -1.77 -0.96
CA GLY A 36 -13.50 -0.89 -0.76
C GLY A 36 -13.89 -0.06 -1.97
N ALA A 37 -14.96 0.71 -1.82
CA ALA A 37 -15.52 1.53 -2.90
C ALA A 37 -14.67 2.78 -3.18
N THR A 38 -14.35 3.57 -2.16
CA THR A 38 -13.59 4.84 -2.28
C THR A 38 -12.55 4.93 -1.17
N GLY A 39 -11.51 5.74 -1.37
CA GLY A 39 -10.53 6.03 -0.34
C GLY A 39 -11.16 6.74 0.85
N SER A 40 -12.05 7.70 0.62
CA SER A 40 -12.77 8.39 1.69
C SER A 40 -13.54 7.41 2.58
N SER A 41 -14.35 6.50 2.01
CA SER A 41 -15.08 5.50 2.81
C SER A 41 -14.13 4.51 3.51
N SER A 42 -12.98 4.26 2.94
CA SER A 42 -11.96 3.38 3.52
C SER A 42 -11.23 4.05 4.68
N ILE A 43 -10.98 5.36 4.62
CA ILE A 43 -10.47 6.17 5.74
C ILE A 43 -11.45 6.10 6.92
N ASP A 44 -12.75 6.28 6.67
CA ASP A 44 -13.78 6.19 7.72
C ASP A 44 -13.82 4.78 8.35
N ALA A 45 -13.78 3.74 7.53
CA ALA A 45 -13.74 2.36 8.00
C ALA A 45 -12.47 2.03 8.81
N MET A 46 -11.31 2.56 8.43
CA MET A 46 -10.08 2.44 9.20
C MET A 46 -10.21 3.15 10.57
N ARG A 47 -10.76 4.36 10.57
CA ARG A 47 -10.99 5.14 11.81
C ARG A 47 -11.88 4.39 12.80
N GLU A 48 -12.99 3.82 12.33
CA GLU A 48 -13.92 3.03 13.15
C GLU A 48 -13.27 1.77 13.74
N ARG A 49 -12.34 1.16 13.01
CA ARG A 49 -11.65 -0.06 13.42
C ARG A 49 -10.35 0.18 14.18
N GLY A 50 -9.96 1.44 14.40
CA GLY A 50 -8.69 1.78 15.03
C GLY A 50 -7.47 1.42 14.17
N LEU A 51 -7.63 1.32 12.84
CA LEU A 51 -6.57 1.09 11.87
C LEU A 51 -6.09 2.41 11.28
N SER A 52 -4.93 2.39 10.64
CA SER A 52 -4.39 3.56 9.94
C SER A 52 -3.41 3.17 8.84
N ALA A 53 -3.26 4.04 7.86
CA ALA A 53 -2.19 4.01 6.87
C ALA A 53 -1.52 5.39 6.82
N HIS A 54 -0.41 5.53 6.11
CA HIS A 54 0.23 6.84 5.94
C HIS A 54 -0.44 7.63 4.83
N LEU A 55 -0.75 6.97 3.73
CA LEU A 55 -1.38 7.57 2.55
C LEU A 55 -2.58 6.78 2.10
N MET A 56 -3.57 7.48 1.57
CA MET A 56 -4.69 6.97 0.79
C MET A 56 -4.63 7.58 -0.62
N VAL A 57 -4.70 6.74 -1.65
CA VAL A 57 -4.70 7.16 -3.06
C VAL A 57 -6.02 6.75 -3.71
N GLU A 58 -6.77 7.74 -4.20
CA GLU A 58 -8.03 7.55 -4.91
C GLU A 58 -7.81 7.10 -6.36
N ARG A 59 -8.89 6.62 -7.03
CA ARG A 59 -8.86 6.17 -8.43
C ARG A 59 -8.45 7.25 -9.43
N ASP A 60 -8.72 8.51 -9.12
CA ASP A 60 -8.31 9.66 -9.94
C ASP A 60 -6.86 10.11 -9.69
N GLY A 61 -6.14 9.41 -8.81
CA GLY A 61 -4.78 9.72 -8.40
C GLY A 61 -4.68 10.79 -7.32
N SER A 62 -5.80 11.34 -6.82
CA SER A 62 -5.76 12.25 -5.68
C SER A 62 -5.31 11.52 -4.42
N VAL A 63 -4.56 12.25 -3.58
CA VAL A 63 -3.89 11.69 -2.41
C VAL A 63 -4.37 12.39 -1.16
N THR A 64 -4.63 11.61 -0.11
CA THR A 64 -4.85 12.11 1.24
C THR A 64 -3.80 11.53 2.17
N GLN A 65 -3.12 12.38 2.94
CA GLN A 65 -2.18 11.89 3.96
C GLN A 65 -2.90 11.70 5.29
N CYS A 66 -2.81 10.46 5.81
CA CYS A 66 -3.52 10.05 7.02
C CYS A 66 -2.62 9.96 8.25
N ARG A 67 -1.31 9.91 8.08
CA ARG A 67 -0.32 9.97 9.16
C ARG A 67 0.99 10.55 8.67
N PRO A 68 1.76 11.25 9.53
CA PRO A 68 3.11 11.66 9.17
C PRO A 68 4.02 10.43 9.06
N PHE A 69 5.01 10.49 8.18
CA PHE A 69 5.89 9.34 7.89
C PHE A 69 6.85 8.96 9.01
N ASN A 70 6.93 9.72 10.09
CA ASN A 70 7.71 9.43 11.28
C ASN A 70 6.87 8.88 12.44
N GLU A 71 5.63 8.49 12.19
CA GLU A 71 4.76 7.85 13.16
C GLU A 71 4.30 6.48 12.65
N VAL A 72 4.06 5.56 13.58
CA VAL A 72 3.58 4.22 13.25
C VAL A 72 2.13 4.29 12.76
N ALA A 73 1.87 3.64 11.61
CA ALA A 73 0.53 3.36 11.14
C ALA A 73 0.18 1.86 11.31
N LEU A 74 -1.09 1.56 11.54
CA LEU A 74 -1.57 0.20 11.81
C LEU A 74 -2.17 -0.42 10.54
N HIS A 75 -1.31 -0.79 9.57
CA HIS A 75 -1.71 -1.31 8.25
C HIS A 75 -1.25 -2.75 7.96
N ALA A 76 -0.11 -3.18 8.51
CA ALA A 76 0.52 -4.47 8.16
C ALA A 76 0.07 -5.65 9.04
N GLY A 77 -0.42 -5.37 10.26
CA GLY A 77 -0.86 -6.39 11.22
C GLY A 77 0.24 -7.40 11.54
N VAL A 78 -0.14 -8.67 11.70
CA VAL A 78 0.82 -9.78 11.85
C VAL A 78 1.50 -9.99 10.51
N SER A 79 2.78 -9.70 10.45
CA SER A 79 3.55 -9.66 9.22
C SER A 79 5.03 -9.95 9.48
N ARG A 80 5.74 -10.40 8.45
CA ARG A 80 7.17 -10.70 8.46
C ARG A 80 7.82 -10.18 7.19
N TRP A 81 9.01 -9.64 7.33
CA TRP A 81 9.86 -9.24 6.21
C TRP A 81 11.32 -9.48 6.57
N VAL A 82 12.11 -9.85 5.58
CA VAL A 82 13.56 -9.99 5.69
C VAL A 82 14.21 -8.91 4.85
N ASP A 83 15.04 -8.10 5.45
CA ASP A 83 15.78 -7.05 4.76
C ASP A 83 16.70 -7.69 3.69
N PRO A 84 16.51 -7.36 2.41
CA PRO A 84 17.29 -7.96 1.33
C PRO A 84 18.77 -7.59 1.36
N ASN A 85 19.14 -6.50 2.04
CA ASN A 85 20.53 -6.03 2.12
C ASN A 85 21.31 -6.68 3.26
N THR A 86 20.63 -6.94 4.39
CA THR A 86 21.28 -7.40 5.62
C THR A 86 20.90 -8.82 6.04
N GLY A 87 19.82 -9.37 5.48
CA GLY A 87 19.24 -10.62 5.95
C GLY A 87 18.56 -10.53 7.32
N THR A 88 18.40 -9.33 7.87
CA THR A 88 17.77 -9.13 9.17
C THR A 88 16.27 -9.32 9.05
N ARG A 89 15.70 -10.15 9.92
CA ARG A 89 14.28 -10.40 10.00
C ARG A 89 13.59 -9.36 10.87
N TYR A 90 12.46 -8.85 10.37
CA TYR A 90 11.55 -7.95 11.07
C TYR A 90 10.16 -8.60 11.16
N ASP A 91 9.60 -8.67 12.36
CA ASP A 91 8.23 -9.12 12.62
C ASP A 91 7.37 -7.91 13.02
N GLY A 92 6.13 -7.83 12.51
CA GLY A 92 5.23 -6.72 12.82
C GLY A 92 5.62 -5.41 12.12
N LEU A 93 5.50 -5.36 10.80
CA LEU A 93 6.02 -4.27 9.97
C LEU A 93 5.38 -2.91 10.21
N ASN A 94 4.29 -2.79 10.94
CA ASN A 94 3.77 -1.48 11.34
C ASN A 94 4.84 -0.55 11.93
N ALA A 95 5.80 -1.11 12.67
CA ALA A 95 6.86 -0.34 13.34
C ALA A 95 8.04 0.02 12.42
N PHE A 96 8.08 -0.51 11.19
CA PHE A 96 9.25 -0.44 10.31
C PHE A 96 8.89 -0.05 8.88
N SER A 97 7.63 0.23 8.58
CA SER A 97 7.20 0.49 7.21
C SER A 97 6.23 1.64 7.06
N ILE A 98 6.33 2.30 5.91
CA ILE A 98 5.31 3.23 5.43
C ILE A 98 4.27 2.43 4.64
N GLY A 99 2.97 2.63 4.91
CA GLY A 99 1.88 1.98 4.19
C GLY A 99 1.14 2.93 3.28
N ILE A 100 0.94 2.52 2.02
CA ILE A 100 0.07 3.20 1.05
C ILE A 100 -1.15 2.33 0.80
N GLU A 101 -2.32 2.84 1.11
CA GLU A 101 -3.61 2.27 0.75
C GLU A 101 -4.09 2.84 -0.58
N ILE A 102 -4.51 2.00 -1.49
CA ILE A 102 -4.97 2.38 -2.82
C ILE A 102 -6.45 2.00 -2.94
N ALA A 103 -7.31 2.97 -3.26
CA ALA A 103 -8.73 2.74 -3.43
C ALA A 103 -8.98 1.83 -4.63
N ASN A 104 -9.23 0.56 -4.35
CA ASN A 104 -9.43 -0.49 -5.34
C ASN A 104 -10.21 -1.64 -4.68
N ALA A 105 -11.12 -2.26 -5.44
CA ALA A 105 -11.94 -3.36 -4.94
C ALA A 105 -11.14 -4.66 -4.74
N GLY A 106 -9.96 -4.77 -5.35
CA GLY A 106 -9.26 -6.05 -5.44
C GLY A 106 -10.14 -7.12 -6.10
N ASN A 107 -10.41 -8.19 -5.39
CA ASN A 107 -11.33 -9.28 -5.78
C ASN A 107 -12.61 -9.34 -4.90
N ASP A 108 -12.86 -8.34 -4.06
CA ASP A 108 -14.07 -8.30 -3.24
C ASP A 108 -15.32 -8.12 -4.13
N LEU A 109 -16.27 -9.05 -4.02
CA LEU A 109 -17.43 -9.10 -4.90
C LEU A 109 -18.38 -7.91 -4.74
N ASP A 110 -18.53 -7.38 -3.53
CA ASP A 110 -19.43 -6.27 -3.27
C ASP A 110 -18.80 -4.95 -3.72
N ALA A 111 -17.51 -4.77 -3.47
CA ALA A 111 -16.75 -3.64 -3.98
C ALA A 111 -16.65 -3.65 -5.51
N LEU A 112 -16.45 -4.81 -6.15
CA LEU A 112 -16.48 -4.96 -7.62
C LEU A 112 -17.86 -4.60 -8.21
N ARG A 113 -18.95 -4.96 -7.55
CA ARG A 113 -20.31 -4.55 -8.00
C ARG A 113 -20.47 -3.02 -8.02
N TRP A 114 -19.86 -2.34 -7.08
CA TRP A 114 -19.84 -0.89 -7.06
C TRP A 114 -18.88 -0.34 -8.13
N ALA A 115 -17.65 -0.85 -8.20
CA ALA A 115 -16.61 -0.40 -9.11
C ALA A 115 -17.03 -0.49 -10.59
N ARG A 116 -17.72 -1.57 -10.99
CA ARG A 116 -18.28 -1.74 -12.35
C ARG A 116 -19.21 -0.64 -12.82
N LYS A 117 -19.75 0.16 -11.90
CA LYS A 117 -20.63 1.29 -12.22
C LYS A 117 -19.86 2.59 -12.38
N GLN A 118 -18.56 2.59 -12.10
CA GLN A 118 -17.73 3.79 -12.21
C GLN A 118 -17.19 3.96 -13.63
N PRO A 119 -17.03 5.21 -14.09
CA PRO A 119 -16.38 5.47 -15.37
C PRO A 119 -14.95 4.91 -15.40
N GLY A 120 -14.57 4.30 -16.52
CA GLY A 120 -13.22 3.79 -16.70
C GLY A 120 -12.91 2.48 -15.97
N PHE A 121 -13.93 1.81 -15.38
CA PHE A 121 -13.72 0.50 -14.78
C PHE A 121 -13.13 -0.50 -15.78
N ALA A 122 -12.07 -1.18 -15.38
CA ALA A 122 -11.49 -2.32 -16.08
C ALA A 122 -11.15 -3.41 -15.06
N SER A 123 -11.06 -4.65 -15.52
CA SER A 123 -10.70 -5.79 -14.68
C SER A 123 -9.94 -6.85 -15.45
N ILE A 124 -9.11 -7.61 -14.74
CA ILE A 124 -8.44 -8.80 -15.24
C ILE A 124 -8.94 -10.04 -14.53
N ARG A 125 -8.78 -11.20 -15.18
CA ARG A 125 -8.88 -12.49 -14.52
C ARG A 125 -7.50 -13.06 -14.31
N ALA A 126 -7.16 -13.35 -13.06
CA ALA A 126 -5.83 -13.85 -12.70
C ALA A 126 -5.89 -14.71 -11.43
N THR A 127 -4.92 -15.62 -11.32
CA THR A 127 -4.64 -16.36 -10.09
C THR A 127 -3.64 -15.56 -9.25
N HIS A 128 -3.98 -15.36 -7.98
CA HIS A 128 -3.08 -14.70 -7.04
C HIS A 128 -1.82 -15.55 -6.79
N ARG A 129 -0.66 -14.92 -6.61
CA ARG A 129 0.64 -15.60 -6.41
C ARG A 129 0.67 -16.58 -5.21
N ASN A 130 -0.18 -16.36 -4.21
CA ASN A 130 -0.29 -17.20 -3.01
C ASN A 130 -1.51 -18.13 -3.04
N GLY A 131 -2.24 -18.20 -4.17
CA GLY A 131 -3.47 -18.99 -4.32
C GLY A 131 -3.42 -19.93 -5.51
N ASP A 132 -4.47 -20.69 -5.68
CA ASP A 132 -4.66 -21.69 -6.76
C ASP A 132 -5.91 -21.44 -7.60
N LYS A 133 -6.72 -20.44 -7.26
CA LYS A 133 -7.97 -20.09 -7.94
C LYS A 133 -7.87 -18.78 -8.68
N GLU A 134 -8.53 -18.75 -9.84
CA GLU A 134 -8.67 -17.55 -10.64
C GLU A 134 -9.85 -16.71 -10.13
N PHE A 135 -9.59 -15.43 -9.93
CA PHE A 135 -10.59 -14.42 -9.57
C PHE A 135 -10.57 -13.27 -10.57
N GLU A 136 -11.62 -12.46 -10.55
CA GLU A 136 -11.65 -11.17 -11.19
C GLU A 136 -11.05 -10.14 -10.24
N TRP A 137 -10.17 -9.27 -10.77
CA TRP A 137 -9.48 -8.21 -10.03
C TRP A 137 -9.72 -6.88 -10.73
N GLU A 138 -10.05 -5.83 -9.98
CA GLU A 138 -10.11 -4.47 -10.52
C GLU A 138 -8.71 -4.04 -10.95
N GLU A 139 -8.59 -3.50 -12.17
CA GLU A 139 -7.36 -2.85 -12.62
C GLU A 139 -7.19 -1.48 -11.96
N TYR A 140 -5.94 -1.05 -11.86
CA TYR A 140 -5.59 0.25 -11.31
C TYR A 140 -5.55 1.29 -12.42
N PRO A 141 -6.34 2.39 -12.34
CA PRO A 141 -6.29 3.48 -13.33
C PRO A 141 -4.89 4.09 -13.45
N GLU A 142 -4.54 4.55 -14.64
CA GLU A 142 -3.22 5.14 -14.92
C GLU A 142 -2.89 6.33 -13.99
N ALA A 143 -3.87 7.20 -13.71
CA ALA A 143 -3.68 8.33 -12.80
C ALA A 143 -3.31 7.87 -11.38
N GLN A 144 -3.94 6.79 -10.90
CA GLN A 144 -3.68 6.20 -9.60
C GLN A 144 -2.29 5.57 -9.55
N LEU A 145 -1.92 4.79 -10.57
CA LEU A 145 -0.57 4.21 -10.69
C LEU A 145 0.51 5.30 -10.76
N THR A 146 0.30 6.34 -11.56
CA THR A 146 1.23 7.48 -11.67
C THR A 146 1.49 8.10 -10.30
N ALA A 147 0.43 8.41 -9.54
CA ALA A 147 0.56 8.99 -8.20
C ALA A 147 1.33 8.06 -7.25
N VAL A 148 1.00 6.75 -7.24
CA VAL A 148 1.69 5.77 -6.39
C VAL A 148 3.17 5.65 -6.74
N PHE A 149 3.51 5.60 -8.04
CA PHE A 149 4.90 5.49 -8.50
C PHE A 149 5.73 6.72 -8.13
N GLU A 150 5.20 7.93 -8.35
CA GLU A 150 5.91 9.16 -8.00
C GLU A 150 6.16 9.29 -6.51
N ILE A 151 5.13 9.02 -5.69
CA ILE A 151 5.24 9.07 -4.24
C ILE A 151 6.21 7.99 -3.73
N SER A 152 6.13 6.78 -4.26
CA SER A 152 7.01 5.68 -3.84
C SER A 152 8.49 6.01 -4.09
N LYS A 153 8.82 6.55 -5.27
CA LYS A 153 10.18 7.01 -5.58
C LYS A 153 10.66 8.09 -4.61
N LEU A 154 9.79 9.06 -4.31
CA LEU A 154 10.09 10.12 -3.35
C LEU A 154 10.37 9.55 -1.95
N LEU A 155 9.51 8.65 -1.46
CA LEU A 155 9.65 8.05 -0.12
C LEU A 155 10.91 7.19 -0.01
N VAL A 156 11.18 6.35 -1.01
CA VAL A 156 12.38 5.51 -1.06
C VAL A 156 13.63 6.38 -1.02
N ALA A 157 13.70 7.43 -1.84
CA ALA A 157 14.86 8.32 -1.89
C ALA A 157 15.03 9.15 -0.60
N ASN A 158 13.93 9.69 -0.06
CA ASN A 158 14.00 10.59 1.11
C ASN A 158 14.32 9.84 2.41
N TYR A 159 13.81 8.62 2.58
CA TYR A 159 14.00 7.82 3.79
C TYR A 159 15.02 6.69 3.63
N ASN A 160 15.62 6.56 2.47
CA ASN A 160 16.57 5.49 2.13
C ASN A 160 15.98 4.11 2.49
N LEU A 161 14.77 3.85 1.99
CA LEU A 161 14.09 2.58 2.25
C LEU A 161 14.82 1.42 1.56
N ASP A 162 14.80 0.26 2.20
CA ASP A 162 15.53 -0.93 1.74
C ASP A 162 14.70 -1.78 0.77
N ASP A 163 13.37 -1.57 0.71
CA ASP A 163 12.48 -2.36 -0.13
C ASP A 163 11.13 -1.68 -0.42
N VAL A 164 10.48 -2.14 -1.49
CA VAL A 164 9.05 -1.93 -1.79
C VAL A 164 8.39 -3.29 -1.95
N THR A 165 7.33 -3.55 -1.21
CA THR A 165 6.70 -4.87 -1.15
C THR A 165 5.17 -4.78 -1.10
N GLY A 166 4.48 -5.87 -1.43
CA GLY A 166 3.05 -6.01 -1.22
C GLY A 166 2.72 -6.58 0.17
N HIS A 167 1.52 -6.31 0.64
CA HIS A 167 1.03 -6.94 1.87
C HIS A 167 0.96 -8.46 1.75
N ASP A 168 0.65 -8.96 0.56
CA ASP A 168 0.65 -10.38 0.19
C ASP A 168 2.02 -11.06 0.33
N CYS A 169 3.10 -10.30 0.29
CA CYS A 169 4.46 -10.81 0.46
C CYS A 169 4.87 -10.94 1.92
N ILE A 170 4.42 -10.00 2.76
CA ILE A 170 4.76 -9.96 4.18
C ILE A 170 3.75 -10.67 5.09
N ALA A 171 2.58 -11.05 4.54
CA ALA A 171 1.53 -11.80 5.22
C ALA A 171 0.82 -12.77 4.26
N PRO A 172 1.55 -13.68 3.58
CA PRO A 172 1.08 -14.43 2.40
C PRO A 172 -0.08 -15.39 2.69
N GLU A 173 -0.25 -15.85 3.93
CA GLU A 173 -1.34 -16.76 4.31
C GLU A 173 -2.64 -16.02 4.67
N ARG A 174 -2.58 -14.69 4.74
CA ARG A 174 -3.67 -13.86 5.28
C ARG A 174 -4.11 -12.76 4.33
N LYS A 175 -3.23 -12.36 3.40
CA LYS A 175 -3.39 -11.17 2.58
C LYS A 175 -3.15 -11.44 1.09
N GLU A 176 -3.94 -10.74 0.28
CA GLU A 176 -3.87 -10.81 -1.18
C GLU A 176 -3.58 -9.44 -1.81
N ASP A 177 -3.61 -8.36 -1.02
CA ASP A 177 -3.30 -7.00 -1.49
C ASP A 177 -1.79 -6.78 -1.70
N PRO A 178 -1.35 -6.10 -2.77
CA PRO A 178 -2.14 -5.33 -3.75
C PRO A 178 -2.69 -6.18 -4.93
N GLY A 179 -2.50 -7.49 -4.93
CA GLY A 179 -3.05 -8.42 -5.92
C GLY A 179 -2.36 -8.40 -7.29
N PRO A 180 -2.76 -9.32 -8.18
CA PRO A 180 -2.09 -9.53 -9.46
C PRO A 180 -2.33 -8.42 -10.50
N ALA A 181 -3.29 -7.52 -10.27
CA ALA A 181 -3.54 -6.38 -11.14
C ALA A 181 -2.57 -5.21 -10.87
N PHE A 182 -1.86 -5.22 -9.73
CA PHE A 182 -0.89 -4.17 -9.39
C PHE A 182 0.50 -4.49 -9.97
N PRO A 183 1.14 -3.58 -10.71
CA PRO A 183 2.45 -3.79 -11.34
C PRO A 183 3.61 -3.62 -10.34
N VAL A 184 3.68 -4.48 -9.32
CA VAL A 184 4.65 -4.35 -8.21
C VAL A 184 6.09 -4.44 -8.68
N GLU A 185 6.39 -5.26 -9.70
CA GLU A 185 7.74 -5.38 -10.24
C GLU A 185 8.18 -4.08 -10.93
N ASP A 186 7.31 -3.47 -11.74
CA ASP A 186 7.59 -2.19 -12.39
C ASP A 186 7.79 -1.07 -11.37
N LEU A 187 6.99 -1.04 -10.30
CA LEU A 187 7.16 -0.10 -9.20
C LEU A 187 8.52 -0.28 -8.52
N ARG A 188 8.93 -1.51 -8.24
CA ARG A 188 10.23 -1.82 -7.65
C ARG A 188 11.39 -1.34 -8.53
N VAL A 189 11.32 -1.64 -9.83
CA VAL A 189 12.32 -1.17 -10.81
C VAL A 189 12.37 0.35 -10.84
N ALA A 190 11.23 1.03 -10.85
CA ALA A 190 11.15 2.49 -10.81
C ALA A 190 11.74 3.10 -9.52
N CYS A 191 11.74 2.34 -8.42
CA CYS A 191 12.35 2.72 -7.14
C CYS A 191 13.82 2.28 -6.99
N GLY A 192 14.42 1.63 -8.01
CA GLY A 192 15.81 1.18 -8.00
C GLY A 192 16.04 -0.23 -7.46
N PHE A 193 14.99 -0.99 -7.19
CA PHE A 193 15.07 -2.39 -6.79
C PHE A 193 14.91 -3.33 -7.99
N THR A 194 15.37 -4.58 -7.85
CA THR A 194 15.28 -5.58 -8.93
C THR A 194 14.32 -6.72 -8.56
N GLY A 195 13.64 -7.27 -9.58
CA GLY A 195 12.78 -8.44 -9.44
C GLY A 195 11.51 -8.22 -8.63
N LEU A 196 10.77 -9.30 -8.43
CA LEU A 196 9.59 -9.33 -7.58
C LEU A 196 10.00 -9.33 -6.10
N PRO A 197 9.17 -8.76 -5.20
CA PRO A 197 9.42 -8.84 -3.77
C PRO A 197 9.36 -10.30 -3.29
N GLU A 198 10.20 -10.63 -2.34
CA GLU A 198 10.19 -11.96 -1.74
C GLU A 198 8.93 -12.20 -0.91
N VAL A 199 8.45 -13.44 -0.92
CA VAL A 199 7.31 -13.86 -0.09
C VAL A 199 7.85 -14.46 1.20
N HIS A 200 7.54 -13.81 2.32
CA HIS A 200 8.04 -14.20 3.64
C HIS A 200 7.01 -15.06 4.38
N ARG A 201 7.08 -16.36 4.20
CA ARG A 201 6.25 -17.33 4.95
C ARG A 201 6.76 -17.48 6.39
N PRO A 202 5.85 -17.76 7.36
CA PRO A 202 6.22 -17.95 8.77
C PRO A 202 7.11 -19.16 9.00
#